data_c863e52879e865729850fe663dd62247
#
_entry.id   c863e52879e865729850fe663dd62247
#
_cell.length_a   1.000
_cell.length_b   1.000
_cell.length_c   1.000
_cell.angle_alpha   90.00
_cell.angle_beta   90.00
_cell.angle_gamma   90.00
#
_symmetry.space_group_name_H-M   'P 1'
#
loop_
_entity.id
_entity.type
_entity.pdbx_description
1 polymer ?
#
loop_
_entity_poly.entity_id
_entity_poly.type
_entity_poly.pdbx_seq_one_letter_code
_entity_poly.pdbx_strand_id
1 'polypeptide(L)'
;KLEIIISPFVTNQDRSIMMMDDEERRAYVENSMFNVKEGKENIDAYCLACFGWLLAEGRLDLKIALVDDGLFHMKIWLFDDNEDIVALHGSMNQTAQGMRRNVEQINLSRPWANTERQDEVNRLIEYFEDLVEGKEAEIRLYDLTEATKKNLIARYKEFQPRPVEPINQNP
;
A
#
# COMPACT_ATOMS: atom_id res chain seq x y z
N LYS A 1 2.11 11.62 7.54
CA LYS A 1 1.10 10.57 7.61
C LYS A 1 1.28 9.68 6.39
N LEU A 2 1.16 8.37 6.55
CA LEU A 2 1.22 7.39 5.47
C LEU A 2 -0.20 7.01 5.06
N GLU A 3 -0.51 7.10 3.78
CA GLU A 3 -1.78 6.64 3.19
C GLU A 3 -1.49 5.54 2.20
N ILE A 4 -2.14 4.39 2.36
CA ILE A 4 -1.90 3.19 1.54
C ILE A 4 -3.23 2.64 1.04
N ILE A 5 -3.30 2.40 -0.26
CA ILE A 5 -4.38 1.63 -0.89
C ILE A 5 -3.80 0.28 -1.30
N ILE A 6 -4.42 -0.78 -0.82
CA ILE A 6 -4.01 -2.16 -1.11
C ILE A 6 -5.14 -2.91 -1.81
N SER A 7 -4.77 -3.90 -2.61
CA SER A 7 -5.74 -4.80 -3.25
C SER A 7 -5.37 -6.25 -2.94
N PRO A 8 -6.36 -7.13 -2.83
CA PRO A 8 -6.09 -8.55 -2.68
C PRO A 8 -5.32 -9.08 -3.88
N PHE A 9 -4.34 -9.92 -3.63
CA PHE A 9 -3.73 -10.72 -4.67
C PHE A 9 -4.64 -11.92 -4.93
N VAL A 10 -5.44 -11.85 -5.99
CA VAL A 10 -6.31 -12.95 -6.40
C VAL A 10 -5.54 -13.84 -7.38
N THR A 11 -5.23 -15.07 -6.99
CA THR A 11 -4.68 -16.08 -7.91
C THR A 11 -5.80 -16.63 -8.79
N ASN A 12 -5.44 -17.21 -9.95
CA ASN A 12 -6.41 -17.87 -10.84
C ASN A 12 -7.22 -19.02 -10.17
N GLN A 13 -6.82 -19.44 -8.99
CA GLN A 13 -7.52 -20.46 -8.18
C GLN A 13 -8.66 -19.86 -7.34
N ASP A 14 -8.65 -18.55 -7.13
CA ASP A 14 -9.58 -17.85 -6.23
C ASP A 14 -10.76 -17.19 -6.95
N ARG A 15 -11.22 -17.80 -8.08
CA ARG A 15 -12.43 -17.34 -8.78
C ARG A 15 -13.67 -17.27 -7.87
N SER A 16 -13.69 -18.04 -6.79
CA SER A 16 -14.73 -17.98 -5.77
C SER A 16 -14.82 -16.61 -5.09
N ILE A 17 -13.69 -15.87 -4.98
CA ILE A 17 -13.65 -14.53 -4.37
C ILE A 17 -14.42 -13.52 -5.22
N MET A 18 -14.42 -13.67 -6.54
CA MET A 18 -15.17 -12.80 -7.45
C MET A 18 -16.69 -12.99 -7.32
N MET A 19 -17.13 -14.10 -6.76
CA MET A 19 -18.55 -14.41 -6.52
C MET A 19 -19.02 -13.97 -5.11
N MET A 20 -18.09 -13.54 -4.25
CA MET A 20 -18.38 -13.04 -2.91
C MET A 20 -18.93 -11.62 -2.98
N ASP A 21 -19.77 -11.26 -2.02
CA ASP A 21 -20.13 -9.86 -1.83
C ASP A 21 -18.95 -9.04 -1.26
N ASP A 22 -19.12 -7.74 -1.17
CA ASP A 22 -18.03 -6.83 -0.77
C ASP A 22 -17.59 -7.06 0.68
N GLU A 23 -18.49 -7.43 1.58
CA GLU A 23 -18.17 -7.70 2.97
C GLU A 23 -17.34 -8.99 3.10
N GLU A 24 -17.73 -10.03 2.38
CA GLU A 24 -16.99 -11.30 2.30
C GLU A 24 -15.62 -11.12 1.68
N ARG A 25 -15.52 -10.36 0.57
CA ARG A 25 -14.23 -10.02 -0.07
C ARG A 25 -13.32 -9.26 0.88
N ARG A 26 -13.84 -8.24 1.56
CA ARG A 26 -13.10 -7.46 2.53
C ARG A 26 -12.56 -8.34 3.67
N ALA A 27 -13.42 -9.18 4.25
CA ALA A 27 -13.02 -10.11 5.29
C ALA A 27 -11.94 -11.10 4.82
N TYR A 28 -12.06 -11.61 3.58
CA TYR A 28 -11.04 -12.46 2.98
C TYR A 28 -9.70 -11.75 2.85
N VAL A 29 -9.69 -10.51 2.35
CA VAL A 29 -8.47 -9.69 2.21
C VAL A 29 -7.83 -9.46 3.57
N GLU A 30 -8.60 -9.03 4.56
CA GLU A 30 -8.11 -8.79 5.91
C GLU A 30 -7.50 -10.07 6.51
N ASN A 31 -8.17 -11.20 6.36
CA ASN A 31 -7.66 -12.49 6.85
C ASN A 31 -6.39 -12.94 6.11
N SER A 32 -6.34 -12.81 4.80
CA SER A 32 -5.17 -13.24 4.02
C SER A 32 -3.93 -12.36 4.26
N MET A 33 -4.12 -11.07 4.44
CA MET A 33 -3.03 -10.11 4.65
C MET A 33 -2.47 -10.11 6.06
N PHE A 34 -3.34 -10.28 7.06
CA PHE A 34 -2.97 -10.11 8.46
C PHE A 34 -2.72 -11.41 9.24
N ASN A 35 -2.98 -12.57 8.61
CA ASN A 35 -2.65 -13.89 9.15
C ASN A 35 -1.25 -14.38 8.73
N VAL A 36 -0.27 -13.47 8.69
CA VAL A 36 1.12 -13.85 8.42
C VAL A 36 1.67 -14.68 9.58
N LYS A 37 2.20 -15.88 9.25
CA LYS A 37 2.85 -16.73 10.26
C LYS A 37 4.10 -16.05 10.81
N GLU A 38 4.19 -15.99 12.13
CA GLU A 38 5.35 -15.42 12.81
C GLU A 38 6.62 -16.22 12.52
N GLY A 39 7.63 -15.55 12.00
CA GLY A 39 8.99 -16.05 11.87
C GLY A 39 9.97 -14.89 12.06
N LYS A 40 11.02 -15.09 12.87
CA LYS A 40 11.96 -14.03 13.27
C LYS A 40 12.71 -13.33 12.11
N GLU A 41 12.64 -13.87 10.91
CA GLU A 41 13.32 -13.33 9.71
C GLU A 41 12.34 -13.05 8.55
N ASN A 42 11.03 -13.10 8.79
CA ASN A 42 10.04 -12.86 7.76
C ASN A 42 9.84 -11.35 7.58
N ILE A 43 10.21 -10.83 6.41
CA ILE A 43 10.01 -9.42 6.06
C ILE A 43 8.54 -9.03 6.10
N ASP A 44 7.62 -9.96 5.79
CA ASP A 44 6.19 -9.71 5.80
C ASP A 44 5.68 -9.51 7.23
N ALA A 45 6.17 -10.30 8.20
CA ALA A 45 5.86 -10.14 9.61
C ALA A 45 6.40 -8.80 10.17
N TYR A 46 7.59 -8.39 9.74
CA TYR A 46 8.15 -7.09 10.09
C TYR A 46 7.33 -5.93 9.52
N CYS A 47 6.93 -6.00 8.24
CA CYS A 47 6.08 -4.99 7.61
C CYS A 47 4.72 -4.89 8.31
N LEU A 48 4.12 -6.04 8.66
CA LEU A 48 2.86 -6.08 9.40
C LEU A 48 2.99 -5.43 10.78
N ALA A 49 4.10 -5.68 11.48
CA ALA A 49 4.38 -5.04 12.76
C ALA A 49 4.56 -3.53 12.63
N CYS A 50 5.23 -3.06 11.57
CA CYS A 50 5.34 -1.63 11.26
C CYS A 50 3.96 -1.02 10.99
N PHE A 51 3.08 -1.68 10.24
CA PHE A 51 1.72 -1.20 9.98
C PHE A 51 0.90 -1.10 11.27
N GLY A 52 0.93 -2.13 12.13
CA GLY A 52 0.24 -2.11 13.41
C GLY A 52 0.73 -1.01 14.34
N TRP A 53 2.04 -0.77 14.37
CA TRP A 53 2.62 0.34 15.12
C TRP A 53 2.19 1.71 14.56
N LEU A 54 2.26 1.90 13.23
CA LEU A 54 1.83 3.15 12.58
C LEU A 54 0.33 3.43 12.77
N LEU A 55 -0.50 2.37 12.79
CA LEU A 55 -1.92 2.48 13.14
C LEU A 55 -2.11 2.95 14.59
N ALA A 56 -1.33 2.39 15.53
CA ALA A 56 -1.38 2.78 16.94
C ALA A 56 -0.99 4.24 17.15
N GLU A 57 -0.01 4.73 16.39
CA GLU A 57 0.44 6.12 16.39
C GLU A 57 -0.50 7.08 15.64
N GLY A 58 -1.56 6.58 14.99
CA GLY A 58 -2.45 7.38 14.16
C GLY A 58 -1.79 7.94 12.88
N ARG A 59 -0.70 7.32 12.44
CA ARG A 59 0.14 7.75 11.31
C ARG A 59 -0.11 6.97 10.03
N LEU A 60 -0.96 5.95 10.04
CA LEU A 60 -1.33 5.15 8.89
C LEU A 60 -2.84 5.24 8.64
N ASP A 61 -3.19 5.54 7.40
CA ASP A 61 -4.50 5.32 6.81
C ASP A 61 -4.38 4.20 5.78
N LEU A 62 -5.10 3.10 5.98
CA LEU A 62 -5.01 1.92 5.14
C LEU A 62 -6.39 1.57 4.60
N LYS A 63 -6.52 1.59 3.27
CA LYS A 63 -7.74 1.27 2.56
C LYS A 63 -7.57 0.03 1.69
N ILE A 64 -8.63 -0.74 1.55
CA ILE A 64 -8.71 -1.91 0.68
C ILE A 64 -9.46 -1.52 -0.59
N ALA A 65 -8.82 -1.70 -1.75
CA ALA A 65 -9.45 -1.49 -3.05
C ALA A 65 -10.05 -2.80 -3.57
N LEU A 66 -11.33 -2.78 -3.89
CA LEU A 66 -12.04 -3.85 -4.58
C LEU A 66 -12.49 -3.36 -5.97
N VAL A 67 -12.31 -4.19 -6.97
CA VAL A 67 -12.72 -3.96 -8.36
C VAL A 67 -13.72 -5.05 -8.75
N ASP A 68 -14.76 -4.69 -9.49
CA ASP A 68 -15.85 -5.63 -9.81
C ASP A 68 -15.40 -6.76 -10.72
N ASP A 69 -14.63 -6.45 -11.76
CA ASP A 69 -14.15 -7.45 -12.72
C ASP A 69 -12.68 -7.17 -13.05
N GLY A 70 -11.81 -7.71 -12.23
CA GLY A 70 -10.36 -7.56 -12.44
C GLY A 70 -9.55 -7.40 -11.16
N LEU A 71 -8.36 -6.84 -11.34
CA LEU A 71 -7.40 -6.59 -10.26
C LEU A 71 -7.03 -5.11 -10.25
N PHE A 72 -7.08 -4.50 -9.09
CA PHE A 72 -6.43 -3.22 -8.88
C PHE A 72 -4.91 -3.44 -8.85
N HIS A 73 -4.25 -3.22 -10.02
CA HIS A 73 -2.84 -3.53 -10.21
C HIS A 73 -1.95 -2.29 -10.34
N MET A 74 -2.41 -1.18 -9.84
CA MET A 74 -1.67 0.08 -9.88
C MET A 74 -0.59 0.13 -8.81
N LYS A 75 0.58 0.67 -9.14
CA LYS A 75 1.71 0.89 -8.26
C LYS A 75 2.15 2.34 -8.41
N ILE A 76 1.60 3.17 -7.56
CA ILE A 76 1.94 4.59 -7.47
C ILE A 76 2.45 4.85 -6.05
N TRP A 77 3.52 5.60 -5.96
CA TRP A 77 4.11 6.04 -4.71
C TRP A 77 4.28 7.55 -4.79
N LEU A 78 3.68 8.26 -3.88
CA LEU A 78 3.80 9.70 -3.74
C LEU A 78 4.55 9.99 -2.44
N PHE A 79 5.68 10.66 -2.57
CA PHE A 79 6.50 11.09 -1.43
C PHE A 79 6.41 12.61 -1.32
N ASP A 80 5.74 13.06 -0.27
CA ASP A 80 5.48 14.45 0.04
C ASP A 80 6.25 14.85 1.29
N ASP A 81 7.06 15.89 1.22
CA ASP A 81 7.78 16.50 2.34
C ASP A 81 7.22 17.88 2.75
N ASN A 82 6.05 18.26 2.24
CA ASN A 82 5.33 19.53 2.34
C ASN A 82 5.91 20.68 1.51
N GLU A 83 6.98 20.50 0.78
CA GLU A 83 7.55 21.46 -0.17
C GLU A 83 7.41 20.92 -1.60
N ASP A 84 7.78 19.66 -1.80
CA ASP A 84 7.77 19.00 -3.09
C ASP A 84 7.17 17.59 -2.99
N ILE A 85 6.56 17.12 -4.08
CA ILE A 85 6.05 15.75 -4.21
C ILE A 85 6.82 15.02 -5.32
N VAL A 86 7.46 13.91 -4.96
CA VAL A 86 8.09 13.00 -5.92
C VAL A 86 7.17 11.82 -6.17
N ALA A 87 6.94 11.49 -7.43
CA ALA A 87 6.14 10.34 -7.81
C ALA A 87 6.99 9.23 -8.42
N LEU A 88 6.70 8.00 -7.99
CA LEU A 88 7.19 6.77 -8.61
C LEU A 88 6.00 5.97 -9.09
N HIS A 89 6.07 5.46 -10.30
CA HIS A 89 5.06 4.54 -10.85
C HIS A 89 5.71 3.48 -11.75
N GLY A 90 5.09 2.31 -11.82
CA GLY A 90 5.65 1.21 -12.62
C GLY A 90 5.11 -0.16 -12.27
N SER A 91 5.91 -1.18 -12.53
CA SER A 91 5.54 -2.58 -12.28
C SER A 91 5.88 -3.08 -10.87
N MET A 92 6.74 -2.37 -10.13
CA MET A 92 7.27 -2.83 -8.86
C MET A 92 6.21 -2.92 -7.76
N ASN A 93 5.96 -4.13 -7.29
CA ASN A 93 5.20 -4.36 -6.06
C ASN A 93 6.09 -4.19 -4.83
N GLN A 94 5.50 -3.71 -3.73
CA GLN A 94 6.17 -3.65 -2.43
C GLN A 94 6.22 -5.03 -1.76
N THR A 95 6.74 -6.02 -2.49
CA THR A 95 6.92 -7.38 -2.02
C THR A 95 8.39 -7.77 -2.05
N ALA A 96 8.78 -8.75 -1.23
CA ALA A 96 10.16 -9.26 -1.25
C ALA A 96 10.57 -9.80 -2.63
N GLN A 97 9.63 -10.34 -3.41
CA GLN A 97 9.86 -10.77 -4.78
C GLN A 97 10.05 -9.59 -5.73
N GLY A 98 9.16 -8.59 -5.70
CA GLY A 98 9.27 -7.39 -6.52
C GLY A 98 10.57 -6.63 -6.26
N MET A 99 10.98 -6.51 -5.00
CA MET A 99 12.16 -5.74 -4.61
C MET A 99 13.49 -6.48 -4.82
N ARG A 100 13.52 -7.81 -4.91
CA ARG A 100 14.77 -8.59 -4.90
C ARG A 100 14.94 -9.61 -6.00
N ARG A 101 13.85 -10.10 -6.61
CA ARG A 101 13.88 -11.24 -7.53
C ARG A 101 13.35 -10.96 -8.91
N ASN A 102 12.42 -10.00 -9.05
CA ASN A 102 11.86 -9.65 -10.34
C ASN A 102 12.69 -8.58 -11.03
N VAL A 103 12.62 -8.54 -12.35
CA VAL A 103 13.08 -7.39 -13.13
C VAL A 103 11.92 -6.43 -13.21
N GLU A 104 12.05 -5.28 -12.56
CA GLU A 104 10.99 -4.28 -12.43
C GLU A 104 11.38 -2.99 -13.12
N GLN A 105 10.41 -2.29 -13.68
CA GLN A 105 10.59 -0.97 -14.25
C GLN A 105 9.88 0.06 -13.38
N ILE A 106 10.61 1.10 -13.00
CA ILE A 106 10.09 2.23 -12.22
C ILE A 106 10.39 3.51 -12.97
N ASN A 107 9.37 4.35 -13.14
CA ASN A 107 9.53 5.72 -13.57
C ASN A 107 9.56 6.62 -12.35
N LEU A 108 10.55 7.50 -12.31
CA LEU A 108 10.68 8.52 -11.28
C LEU A 108 10.36 9.89 -11.89
N SER A 109 9.36 10.56 -11.37
CA SER A 109 8.97 11.90 -11.78
C SER A 109 9.23 12.91 -10.68
N ARG A 110 10.02 13.93 -11.02
CA ARG A 110 10.40 15.05 -10.15
C ARG A 110 9.86 16.34 -10.77
N PRO A 111 8.95 17.07 -10.09
CA PRO A 111 8.27 18.24 -10.68
C PRO A 111 9.23 19.35 -11.12
N TRP A 112 10.36 19.50 -10.43
CA TRP A 112 11.38 20.51 -10.75
C TRP A 112 12.26 20.18 -11.96
N ALA A 113 12.15 18.98 -12.53
CA ALA A 113 12.97 18.59 -13.67
C ALA A 113 12.58 19.31 -14.95
N ASN A 114 11.27 19.39 -15.24
CA ASN A 114 10.66 20.12 -16.34
C ASN A 114 9.14 20.11 -16.21
N THR A 115 8.45 20.90 -17.04
CA THR A 115 6.99 21.02 -17.01
C THR A 115 6.27 19.70 -17.25
N GLU A 116 6.77 18.86 -18.16
CA GLU A 116 6.17 17.55 -18.46
C GLU A 116 6.17 16.64 -17.23
N ARG A 117 7.27 16.64 -16.46
CA ARG A 117 7.37 15.87 -15.19
C ARG A 117 6.49 16.44 -14.10
N GLN A 118 6.36 17.75 -14.04
CA GLN A 118 5.41 18.40 -13.14
C GLN A 118 3.97 18.00 -13.44
N ASP A 119 3.57 18.04 -14.72
CA ASP A 119 2.24 17.63 -15.14
C ASP A 119 1.97 16.15 -14.86
N GLU A 120 2.98 15.30 -14.99
CA GLU A 120 2.88 13.88 -14.66
C GLU A 120 2.64 13.68 -13.16
N VAL A 121 3.40 14.36 -12.29
CA VAL A 121 3.20 14.30 -10.83
C VAL A 121 1.81 14.81 -10.47
N ASN A 122 1.37 15.94 -11.01
CA ASN A 122 0.04 16.49 -10.75
C ASN A 122 -1.08 15.51 -11.13
N ARG A 123 -0.98 14.85 -12.31
CA ARG A 123 -1.96 13.82 -12.71
C ARG A 123 -1.99 12.62 -11.77
N LEU A 124 -0.85 12.21 -11.24
CA LEU A 124 -0.79 11.08 -10.29
C LEU A 124 -1.38 11.45 -8.93
N ILE A 125 -1.18 12.69 -8.47
CA ILE A 125 -1.80 13.22 -7.27
C ILE A 125 -3.33 13.29 -7.44
N GLU A 126 -3.79 13.93 -8.51
CA GLU A 126 -5.21 14.05 -8.82
C GLU A 126 -5.90 12.67 -8.91
N TYR A 127 -5.26 11.72 -9.56
CA TYR A 127 -5.77 10.36 -9.64
C TYR A 127 -5.86 9.69 -8.26
N PHE A 128 -4.85 9.87 -7.40
CA PHE A 128 -4.88 9.32 -6.05
C PHE A 128 -6.00 9.95 -5.20
N GLU A 129 -6.19 11.27 -5.32
CA GLU A 129 -7.27 11.99 -4.66
C GLU A 129 -8.63 11.52 -5.15
N ASP A 130 -8.82 11.35 -6.45
CA ASP A 130 -10.05 10.84 -7.06
C ASP A 130 -10.38 9.42 -6.60
N LEU A 131 -9.38 8.56 -6.45
CA LEU A 131 -9.54 7.24 -5.83
C LEU A 131 -10.03 7.36 -4.38
N VAL A 132 -9.38 8.18 -3.57
CA VAL A 132 -9.72 8.35 -2.14
C VAL A 132 -11.12 8.94 -1.97
N GLU A 133 -11.52 9.86 -2.85
CA GLU A 133 -12.85 10.48 -2.86
C GLU A 133 -13.95 9.58 -3.48
N GLY A 134 -13.58 8.41 -4.02
CA GLY A 134 -14.54 7.46 -4.59
C GLY A 134 -15.13 7.90 -5.92
N LYS A 135 -14.40 8.71 -6.70
CA LYS A 135 -14.84 9.18 -8.02
C LYS A 135 -14.67 8.12 -9.12
N GLU A 136 -13.83 7.12 -8.89
CA GLU A 136 -13.62 6.01 -9.80
C GLU A 136 -14.72 4.95 -9.66
N ALA A 137 -15.67 4.93 -10.58
CA ALA A 137 -16.90 4.13 -10.45
C ALA A 137 -16.68 2.62 -10.36
N GLU A 138 -15.57 2.11 -10.92
CA GLU A 138 -15.24 0.68 -10.93
C GLU A 138 -14.42 0.23 -9.71
N ILE A 139 -13.97 1.18 -8.89
CA ILE A 139 -13.09 0.92 -7.74
C ILE A 139 -13.79 1.36 -6.46
N ARG A 140 -14.00 0.43 -5.56
CA ARG A 140 -14.54 0.73 -4.23
C ARG A 140 -13.44 0.63 -3.18
N LEU A 141 -13.30 1.67 -2.38
CA LEU A 141 -12.36 1.70 -1.26
C LEU A 141 -13.09 1.44 0.05
N TYR A 142 -12.51 0.55 0.85
CA TYR A 142 -12.99 0.22 2.19
C TYR A 142 -11.91 0.44 3.23
N ASP A 143 -12.30 1.02 4.34
CA ASP A 143 -11.45 1.05 5.53
C ASP A 143 -11.30 -0.35 6.13
N LEU A 144 -10.21 -0.60 6.85
CA LEU A 144 -10.12 -1.80 7.68
C LEU A 144 -11.27 -1.85 8.67
N THR A 145 -11.77 -3.06 8.96
CA THR A 145 -12.76 -3.24 10.02
C THR A 145 -12.19 -2.81 11.36
N GLU A 146 -13.06 -2.31 12.23
CA GLU A 146 -12.66 -1.92 13.58
C GLU A 146 -12.08 -3.10 14.39
N ALA A 147 -12.55 -4.32 14.11
CA ALA A 147 -12.00 -5.52 14.72
C ALA A 147 -10.54 -5.76 14.32
N THR A 148 -10.25 -5.65 13.01
CA THR A 148 -8.90 -5.81 12.47
C THR A 148 -7.96 -4.70 12.96
N LYS A 149 -8.41 -3.44 12.94
CA LYS A 149 -7.63 -2.31 13.49
C LYS A 149 -7.27 -2.53 14.96
N LYS A 150 -8.26 -2.85 15.81
CA LYS A 150 -8.04 -3.11 17.23
C LYS A 150 -7.08 -4.27 17.48
N ASN A 151 -7.17 -5.34 16.69
CA ASN A 151 -6.28 -6.50 16.82
C ASN A 151 -4.83 -6.11 16.48
N LEU A 152 -4.60 -5.43 15.35
CA LEU A 152 -3.27 -4.98 14.93
C LEU A 152 -2.65 -4.01 15.95
N ILE A 153 -3.43 -3.04 16.42
CA ILE A 153 -2.98 -2.09 17.45
C ILE A 153 -2.62 -2.82 18.73
N ALA A 154 -3.50 -3.70 19.23
CA ALA A 154 -3.24 -4.45 20.48
C ALA A 154 -1.96 -5.30 20.39
N ARG A 155 -1.70 -5.90 19.22
CA ARG A 155 -0.56 -6.77 18.98
C ARG A 155 0.76 -6.02 18.82
N TYR A 156 0.75 -4.84 18.20
CA TYR A 156 1.97 -4.17 17.74
C TYR A 156 2.19 -2.76 18.29
N LYS A 157 1.35 -2.23 19.17
CA LYS A 157 1.48 -0.87 19.74
C LYS A 157 2.82 -0.59 20.41
N GLU A 158 3.47 -1.63 20.95
CA GLU A 158 4.77 -1.52 21.62
C GLU A 158 5.95 -1.91 20.73
N PHE A 159 5.66 -2.22 19.45
CA PHE A 159 6.70 -2.52 18.49
C PHE A 159 7.54 -1.28 18.21
N GLN A 160 8.85 -1.46 18.15
CA GLN A 160 9.77 -0.40 17.77
C GLN A 160 10.43 -0.74 16.43
N PRO A 161 10.14 0.03 15.37
CA PRO A 161 10.82 -0.14 14.09
C PRO A 161 12.34 0.01 14.27
N ARG A 162 13.10 -0.76 13.48
CA ARG A 162 14.56 -0.61 13.47
C ARG A 162 14.90 0.81 13.02
N PRO A 163 15.88 1.47 13.66
CA PRO A 163 16.41 2.74 13.18
C PRO A 163 16.85 2.59 11.72
N VAL A 164 16.50 3.54 10.88
CA VAL A 164 17.07 3.64 9.54
C VAL A 164 18.50 4.12 9.74
N GLU A 165 19.47 3.26 9.46
CA GLU A 165 20.86 3.71 9.43
C GLU A 165 20.99 4.79 8.34
N PRO A 166 21.56 5.96 8.66
CA PRO A 166 21.77 6.98 7.64
C PRO A 166 22.62 6.36 6.52
N ILE A 167 22.13 6.46 5.29
CA ILE A 167 22.91 6.07 4.13
C ILE A 167 24.20 6.87 4.20
N ASN A 168 25.33 6.21 4.47
CA ASN A 168 26.62 6.84 4.43
C ASN A 168 26.80 7.43 3.02
N GLN A 169 26.62 8.74 2.91
CA GLN A 169 27.00 9.51 1.74
C GLN A 169 28.51 9.65 1.74
N ASN A 170 29.22 8.55 1.55
CA ASN A 170 30.60 8.64 1.15
C ASN A 170 30.63 8.83 -0.37
N PRO A 171 31.27 9.91 -0.84
CA PRO A 171 31.36 10.25 -2.26
C PRO A 171 32.13 9.18 -3.06
#